data_ea10d23813cade65f59b1aa3e68ddc72
#
_entry.id   ea10d23813cade65f59b1aa3e68ddc72
#
_cell.length_a   1.000
_cell.length_b   1.000
_cell.length_c   1.000
_cell.angle_alpha   90.00
_cell.angle_beta   90.00
_cell.angle_gamma   90.00
#
_symmetry.space_group_name_H-M   'P 1'
#
loop_
_entity.id
_entity.type
_entity.pdbx_description
1 polymer ?
#
loop_
_entity_poly.entity_id
_entity_poly.type
_entity_poly.pdbx_seq_one_letter_code
_entity_poly.pdbx_strand_id
1 'polypeptide(L)'
;MSKAILITGATDGIGLETAKLLAADGHRVLVHGRNQAKLDTTLDILNGKAEGYLADLSDLAQVKGVANAIKEKHDKLDVLINNAGVLKSPNTITDVGIDVRFVVNTIAPYLLTKLLLPLMGATARIVNLSSAAQAPVSLDAIKGQVQFDDDMTAYAQSKLAITQWTRALADIDPLIVSVNPGSLLGSKMVKEGFGMDGKDLSIGANILVRASLSDEFEGHSGDYFDNDLGNFAPPHADALNEAKCREIVAAIEAVLN
;
A
#
# COMPACT_ATOMS: atom_id res chain seq x y z
N MET A 1 3.20 2.67 24.10
CA MET A 1 4.61 2.92 23.66
C MET A 1 4.60 3.53 22.28
N SER A 2 5.53 4.45 21.97
CA SER A 2 5.69 5.00 20.63
C SER A 2 6.15 3.92 19.65
N LYS A 3 5.52 3.82 18.48
CA LYS A 3 5.87 2.89 17.38
C LYS A 3 6.51 3.65 16.22
N ALA A 4 7.40 3.02 15.47
CA ALA A 4 7.92 3.50 14.20
C ALA A 4 7.02 2.99 13.06
N ILE A 5 6.40 3.90 12.31
CA ILE A 5 5.35 3.59 11.32
C ILE A 5 5.69 4.24 9.99
N LEU A 6 5.94 3.44 8.96
CA LEU A 6 6.13 3.93 7.59
C LEU A 6 4.80 3.95 6.85
N ILE A 7 4.49 5.08 6.19
CA ILE A 7 3.30 5.23 5.35
C ILE A 7 3.74 5.66 3.95
N THR A 8 3.47 4.83 2.95
CA THR A 8 3.71 5.21 1.56
C THR A 8 2.57 6.08 1.02
N GLY A 9 2.89 7.10 0.20
CA GLY A 9 1.87 8.03 -0.31
C GLY A 9 1.22 8.90 0.78
N ALA A 10 2.02 9.33 1.77
CA ALA A 10 1.55 10.06 2.95
C ALA A 10 1.47 11.59 2.76
N THR A 11 1.65 12.10 1.55
CA THR A 11 1.66 13.56 1.27
C THR A 11 0.32 14.10 0.77
N ASP A 12 -0.72 13.25 0.72
CA ASP A 12 -2.07 13.62 0.27
C ASP A 12 -3.10 12.58 0.74
N GLY A 13 -4.38 12.95 0.69
CA GLY A 13 -5.51 12.04 0.87
C GLY A 13 -5.47 11.23 2.17
N ILE A 14 -5.85 9.96 2.08
CA ILE A 14 -5.96 9.05 3.23
C ILE A 14 -4.62 8.90 3.96
N GLY A 15 -3.51 8.82 3.22
CA GLY A 15 -2.18 8.67 3.81
C GLY A 15 -1.76 9.85 4.68
N LEU A 16 -2.06 11.08 4.24
CA LEU A 16 -1.78 12.29 5.03
C LEU A 16 -2.64 12.34 6.30
N GLU A 17 -3.94 12.05 6.19
CA GLU A 17 -4.83 12.03 7.35
C GLU A 17 -4.42 10.93 8.35
N THR A 18 -4.01 9.76 7.87
CA THR A 18 -3.46 8.69 8.71
C THR A 18 -2.18 9.14 9.43
N ALA A 19 -1.27 9.82 8.71
CA ALA A 19 -0.03 10.33 9.28
C ALA A 19 -0.29 11.37 10.39
N LYS A 20 -1.27 12.26 10.21
CA LYS A 20 -1.68 13.24 11.24
C LYS A 20 -2.20 12.55 12.49
N LEU A 21 -3.08 11.56 12.36
CA LEU A 21 -3.64 10.82 13.49
C LEU A 21 -2.53 10.10 14.28
N LEU A 22 -1.67 9.35 13.60
CA LEU A 22 -0.59 8.61 14.24
C LEU A 22 0.46 9.51 14.89
N ALA A 23 0.79 10.65 14.27
CA ALA A 23 1.69 11.64 14.88
C ALA A 23 1.06 12.34 16.10
N ALA A 24 -0.26 12.60 16.08
CA ALA A 24 -0.99 13.15 17.22
C ALA A 24 -0.99 12.17 18.41
N ASP A 25 -1.10 10.87 18.15
CA ASP A 25 -1.04 9.78 19.15
C ASP A 25 0.39 9.53 19.68
N GLY A 26 1.38 10.30 19.22
CA GLY A 26 2.76 10.23 19.72
C GLY A 26 3.63 9.16 19.10
N HIS A 27 3.24 8.61 17.94
CA HIS A 27 4.05 7.68 17.17
C HIS A 27 5.11 8.41 16.32
N ARG A 28 6.24 7.75 16.01
CA ARG A 28 7.21 8.20 15.02
C ARG A 28 6.71 7.82 13.64
N VAL A 29 6.36 8.82 12.83
CA VAL A 29 5.83 8.57 11.48
C VAL A 29 6.92 8.80 10.44
N LEU A 30 7.16 7.80 9.60
CA LEU A 30 8.02 7.89 8.42
C LEU A 30 7.08 8.12 7.23
N VAL A 31 7.12 9.31 6.63
CA VAL A 31 6.25 9.71 5.54
C VAL A 31 6.96 9.59 4.20
N HIS A 32 6.39 8.84 3.29
CA HIS A 32 6.90 8.75 1.93
C HIS A 32 6.01 9.54 0.96
N GLY A 33 6.65 10.26 0.03
CA GLY A 33 6.01 10.95 -1.08
C GLY A 33 6.92 11.04 -2.30
N ARG A 34 6.35 11.30 -3.49
CA ARG A 34 7.10 11.43 -4.75
C ARG A 34 7.40 12.88 -5.17
N ASN A 35 6.89 13.85 -4.42
CA ASN A 35 7.08 15.27 -4.71
C ASN A 35 7.67 15.96 -3.49
N GLN A 36 8.85 16.57 -3.65
CA GLN A 36 9.60 17.21 -2.57
C GLN A 36 8.78 18.31 -1.88
N ALA A 37 8.18 19.23 -2.63
CA ALA A 37 7.44 20.35 -2.04
C ALA A 37 6.23 19.88 -1.20
N LYS A 38 5.52 18.82 -1.65
CA LYS A 38 4.44 18.21 -0.86
C LYS A 38 4.97 17.50 0.38
N LEU A 39 6.13 16.85 0.27
CA LEU A 39 6.77 16.18 1.39
C LEU A 39 7.18 17.19 2.45
N ASP A 40 7.83 18.29 2.07
CA ASP A 40 8.22 19.37 2.96
C ASP A 40 6.99 19.97 3.68
N THR A 41 5.93 20.29 2.92
CA THR A 41 4.66 20.74 3.50
C THR A 41 4.08 19.74 4.51
N THR A 42 4.18 18.44 4.22
CA THR A 42 3.70 17.38 5.13
C THR A 42 4.52 17.36 6.41
N LEU A 43 5.84 17.48 6.33
CA LEU A 43 6.72 17.53 7.49
C LEU A 43 6.45 18.75 8.38
N ASP A 44 6.18 19.91 7.76
CA ASP A 44 5.78 21.14 8.47
C ASP A 44 4.46 20.92 9.23
N ILE A 45 3.44 20.33 8.59
CA ILE A 45 2.15 20.01 9.21
C ILE A 45 2.34 19.07 10.42
N LEU A 46 3.25 18.12 10.33
CA LEU A 46 3.51 17.15 11.38
C LEU A 46 4.46 17.65 12.48
N ASN A 47 4.91 18.91 12.40
CA ASN A 47 5.65 19.63 13.45
C ASN A 47 6.86 18.87 14.02
N GLY A 48 7.72 18.31 13.17
CA GLY A 48 8.92 17.58 13.58
C GLY A 48 8.67 16.17 14.15
N LYS A 49 7.44 15.68 14.10
CA LYS A 49 7.08 14.31 14.54
C LYS A 49 7.19 13.27 13.43
N ALA A 50 7.72 13.64 12.27
CA ALA A 50 7.85 12.77 11.13
C ALA A 50 9.20 12.91 10.44
N GLU A 51 9.60 11.85 9.75
CA GLU A 51 10.77 11.80 8.87
C GLU A 51 10.31 11.62 7.43
N GLY A 52 10.90 12.39 6.49
CA GLY A 52 10.52 12.36 5.08
C GLY A 52 11.39 11.44 4.24
N TYR A 53 10.76 10.69 3.34
CA TYR A 53 11.41 9.82 2.35
C TYR A 53 10.86 10.12 0.96
N LEU A 54 11.72 10.64 0.08
CA LEU A 54 11.36 10.99 -1.29
C LEU A 54 11.67 9.82 -2.22
N ALA A 55 10.67 9.34 -2.95
CA ALA A 55 10.85 8.39 -4.05
C ALA A 55 9.63 8.35 -4.97
N ASP A 56 9.82 8.01 -6.25
CA ASP A 56 8.75 7.57 -7.12
C ASP A 56 8.67 6.03 -7.09
N LEU A 57 7.56 5.49 -6.59
CA LEU A 57 7.37 4.03 -6.53
C LEU A 57 7.15 3.37 -7.88
N SER A 58 7.00 4.14 -8.96
CA SER A 58 7.04 3.60 -10.33
C SER A 58 8.45 3.23 -10.79
N ASP A 59 9.49 3.68 -10.06
CA ASP A 59 10.89 3.34 -10.25
C ASP A 59 11.36 2.40 -9.11
N LEU A 60 11.58 1.12 -9.45
CA LEU A 60 11.97 0.10 -8.48
C LEU A 60 13.38 0.34 -7.87
N ALA A 61 14.24 1.10 -8.55
CA ALA A 61 15.54 1.50 -7.98
C ALA A 61 15.34 2.50 -6.84
N GLN A 62 14.41 3.45 -6.99
CA GLN A 62 14.05 4.39 -5.91
C GLN A 62 13.36 3.66 -4.73
N VAL A 63 12.54 2.63 -4.98
CA VAL A 63 12.00 1.77 -3.91
C VAL A 63 13.12 1.13 -3.09
N LYS A 64 14.14 0.57 -3.75
CA LYS A 64 15.32 0.01 -3.09
C LYS A 64 16.09 1.09 -2.30
N GLY A 65 16.21 2.30 -2.86
CA GLY A 65 16.86 3.45 -2.22
C GLY A 65 16.18 3.84 -0.91
N VAL A 66 14.84 3.95 -0.90
CA VAL A 66 14.06 4.25 0.32
C VAL A 66 14.22 3.16 1.37
N ALA A 67 14.11 1.90 0.98
CA ALA A 67 14.31 0.80 1.93
C ALA A 67 15.70 0.81 2.58
N ASN A 68 16.75 1.11 1.81
CA ASN A 68 18.10 1.23 2.32
C ASN A 68 18.26 2.43 3.26
N ALA A 69 17.74 3.61 2.89
CA ALA A 69 17.77 4.81 3.73
C ALA A 69 17.06 4.59 5.07
N ILE A 70 15.97 3.82 5.09
CA ILE A 70 15.27 3.45 6.32
C ILE A 70 16.12 2.50 7.16
N LYS A 71 16.70 1.45 6.56
CA LYS A 71 17.58 0.48 7.25
C LYS A 71 18.85 1.11 7.85
N GLU A 72 19.36 2.17 7.24
CA GLU A 72 20.54 2.90 7.75
C GLU A 72 20.20 3.74 9.00
N LYS A 73 18.96 4.17 9.16
CA LYS A 73 18.54 5.08 10.24
C LYS A 73 17.76 4.39 11.37
N HIS A 74 17.19 3.23 11.11
CA HIS A 74 16.28 2.57 12.03
C HIS A 74 16.65 1.09 12.21
N ASP A 75 16.75 0.66 13.46
CA ASP A 75 16.94 -0.75 13.84
C ASP A 75 15.62 -1.53 13.88
N LYS A 76 14.48 -0.82 13.87
CA LYS A 76 13.16 -1.42 14.00
C LYS A 76 12.09 -0.62 13.25
N LEU A 77 11.19 -1.35 12.59
CA LEU A 77 9.95 -0.83 12.03
C LEU A 77 8.77 -1.62 12.63
N ASP A 78 7.85 -0.92 13.29
CA ASP A 78 6.71 -1.57 13.94
C ASP A 78 5.52 -1.74 12.99
N VAL A 79 5.33 -0.81 12.03
CA VAL A 79 4.24 -0.87 11.06
C VAL A 79 4.70 -0.37 9.70
N LEU A 80 4.31 -1.10 8.65
CA LEU A 80 4.39 -0.66 7.26
C LEU A 80 2.98 -0.53 6.69
N ILE A 81 2.60 0.68 6.27
CA ILE A 81 1.34 0.96 5.58
C ILE A 81 1.64 1.22 4.10
N ASN A 82 1.38 0.23 3.25
CA ASN A 82 1.45 0.35 1.80
C ASN A 82 0.17 1.02 1.28
N ASN A 83 0.12 2.36 1.44
CA ASN A 83 -1.04 3.17 1.07
C ASN A 83 -0.91 3.79 -0.33
N ALA A 84 0.29 4.04 -0.83
CA ALA A 84 0.47 4.62 -2.15
C ALA A 84 -0.28 3.84 -3.24
N GLY A 85 -0.96 4.56 -4.13
CA GLY A 85 -1.69 3.94 -5.22
C GLY A 85 -2.02 4.94 -6.33
N VAL A 86 -2.16 4.42 -7.55
CA VAL A 86 -2.53 5.18 -8.73
C VAL A 86 -3.68 4.49 -9.46
N LEU A 87 -4.61 5.29 -10.01
CA LEU A 87 -5.68 4.86 -10.92
C LEU A 87 -5.41 5.43 -12.31
N LYS A 88 -5.28 6.75 -12.42
CA LYS A 88 -4.96 7.46 -13.67
C LYS A 88 -3.52 7.96 -13.65
N SER A 89 -2.86 7.85 -14.78
CA SER A 89 -1.52 8.39 -15.01
C SER A 89 -1.41 8.86 -16.45
N PRO A 90 -0.76 10.01 -16.72
CA PRO A 90 -0.47 10.44 -18.08
C PRO A 90 0.47 9.44 -18.80
N ASN A 91 1.36 8.79 -18.06
CA ASN A 91 2.24 7.73 -18.53
C ASN A 91 1.80 6.43 -17.89
N THR A 92 1.17 5.56 -18.66
CA THR A 92 0.63 4.27 -18.17
C THR A 92 1.68 3.17 -18.13
N ILE A 93 2.77 3.28 -18.89
CA ILE A 93 3.85 2.29 -18.93
C ILE A 93 5.11 2.88 -18.29
N THR A 94 5.71 2.14 -17.39
CA THR A 94 6.95 2.50 -16.70
C THR A 94 8.18 2.17 -17.55
N ASP A 95 9.36 2.63 -17.16
CA ASP A 95 10.64 2.36 -17.86
C ASP A 95 10.97 0.88 -17.93
N VAL A 96 10.42 0.06 -17.04
CA VAL A 96 10.56 -1.40 -17.06
C VAL A 96 9.52 -2.10 -17.94
N GLY A 97 8.69 -1.34 -18.68
CA GLY A 97 7.71 -1.87 -19.64
C GLY A 97 6.41 -2.39 -19.01
N ILE A 98 6.20 -2.18 -17.72
CA ILE A 98 5.03 -2.66 -16.98
C ILE A 98 4.05 -1.50 -16.74
N ASP A 99 2.75 -1.80 -16.73
CA ASP A 99 1.74 -0.82 -16.40
C ASP A 99 1.98 -0.23 -14.99
N VAL A 100 1.93 1.11 -14.90
CA VAL A 100 2.23 1.84 -13.67
C VAL A 100 1.35 1.45 -12.49
N ARG A 101 0.11 1.00 -12.75
CA ARG A 101 -0.80 0.52 -11.70
C ARG A 101 -0.31 -0.79 -11.08
N PHE A 102 0.24 -1.70 -11.87
CA PHE A 102 0.88 -2.90 -11.33
C PHE A 102 2.19 -2.58 -10.61
N VAL A 103 3.00 -1.67 -11.15
CA VAL A 103 4.25 -1.31 -10.46
C VAL A 103 3.96 -0.64 -9.12
N VAL A 104 3.15 0.42 -9.09
CA VAL A 104 2.92 1.23 -7.87
C VAL A 104 2.00 0.53 -6.86
N ASN A 105 0.91 -0.12 -7.33
CA ASN A 105 -0.09 -0.69 -6.42
C ASN A 105 0.25 -2.11 -5.96
N THR A 106 1.19 -2.82 -6.64
CA THR A 106 1.41 -4.26 -6.42
C THR A 106 2.89 -4.60 -6.22
N ILE A 107 3.75 -4.28 -7.20
CA ILE A 107 5.17 -4.73 -7.21
C ILE A 107 6.01 -3.93 -6.23
N ALA A 108 5.89 -2.60 -6.22
CA ALA A 108 6.63 -1.74 -5.31
C ALA A 108 6.32 -2.02 -3.83
N PRO A 109 5.03 -2.15 -3.40
CA PRO A 109 4.72 -2.54 -2.02
C PRO A 109 5.22 -3.94 -1.67
N TYR A 110 5.20 -4.91 -2.59
CA TYR A 110 5.80 -6.22 -2.38
C TYR A 110 7.32 -6.13 -2.17
N LEU A 111 8.02 -5.42 -3.05
CA LEU A 111 9.47 -5.21 -2.95
C LEU A 111 9.84 -4.48 -1.65
N LEU A 112 9.14 -3.40 -1.33
CA LEU A 112 9.37 -2.63 -0.11
C LEU A 112 9.16 -3.49 1.14
N THR A 113 8.10 -4.28 1.17
CA THR A 113 7.81 -5.26 2.23
C THR A 113 9.00 -6.22 2.40
N LYS A 114 9.43 -6.90 1.35
CA LYS A 114 10.57 -7.84 1.41
C LYS A 114 11.84 -7.19 1.95
N LEU A 115 12.16 -5.98 1.49
CA LEU A 115 13.37 -5.27 1.87
C LEU A 115 13.36 -4.79 3.32
N LEU A 116 12.16 -4.52 3.90
CA LEU A 116 12.00 -4.02 5.26
C LEU A 116 11.68 -5.12 6.29
N LEU A 117 11.33 -6.34 5.86
CA LEU A 117 11.09 -7.47 6.78
C LEU A 117 12.20 -7.65 7.85
N PRO A 118 13.51 -7.49 7.54
CA PRO A 118 14.57 -7.63 8.55
C PRO A 118 14.47 -6.63 9.72
N LEU A 119 13.74 -5.51 9.56
CA LEU A 119 13.49 -4.54 10.64
C LEU A 119 12.20 -4.84 11.41
N MET A 120 11.40 -5.82 10.94
CA MET A 120 10.05 -6.07 11.44
C MET A 120 10.04 -7.37 12.26
N GLY A 121 9.78 -7.27 13.55
CA GLY A 121 9.64 -8.44 14.41
C GLY A 121 8.21 -9.03 14.39
N ALA A 122 8.00 -10.13 15.11
CA ALA A 122 6.74 -10.87 15.16
C ALA A 122 5.52 -10.02 15.59
N THR A 123 5.72 -8.94 16.35
CA THR A 123 4.63 -8.03 16.76
C THR A 123 4.43 -6.85 15.80
N ALA A 124 5.19 -6.78 14.72
CA ALA A 124 5.02 -5.76 13.70
C ALA A 124 3.82 -6.06 12.80
N ARG A 125 3.39 -5.08 12.00
CA ARG A 125 2.23 -5.21 11.11
C ARG A 125 2.50 -4.63 9.73
N ILE A 126 1.95 -5.27 8.71
CA ILE A 126 1.94 -4.80 7.34
C ILE A 126 0.49 -4.62 6.92
N VAL A 127 0.14 -3.40 6.54
CA VAL A 127 -1.20 -3.03 6.08
C VAL A 127 -1.13 -2.64 4.62
N ASN A 128 -1.73 -3.46 3.76
CA ASN A 128 -1.76 -3.26 2.32
C ASN A 128 -3.09 -2.66 1.87
N LEU A 129 -3.07 -1.49 1.24
CA LEU A 129 -4.30 -0.90 0.70
C LEU A 129 -4.73 -1.60 -0.58
N SER A 130 -5.75 -2.44 -0.42
CA SER A 130 -6.53 -3.02 -1.50
C SER A 130 -7.66 -2.06 -1.94
N SER A 131 -8.75 -2.61 -2.42
CA SER A 131 -9.96 -1.90 -2.85
C SER A 131 -11.14 -2.87 -2.87
N ALA A 132 -12.37 -2.34 -2.87
CA ALA A 132 -13.55 -3.11 -3.27
C ALA A 132 -13.54 -3.45 -4.78
N ALA A 133 -12.88 -2.62 -5.59
CA ALA A 133 -12.69 -2.89 -7.02
C ALA A 133 -11.56 -3.91 -7.22
N GLN A 134 -11.94 -5.18 -7.45
CA GLN A 134 -11.04 -6.30 -7.72
C GLN A 134 -11.49 -7.04 -8.99
N ALA A 135 -10.54 -7.46 -9.83
CA ALA A 135 -10.78 -8.23 -11.04
C ALA A 135 -9.68 -9.30 -11.26
N PRO A 136 -9.98 -10.45 -11.92
CA PRO A 136 -9.02 -11.51 -12.16
C PRO A 136 -7.73 -11.00 -12.80
N VAL A 137 -6.58 -11.40 -12.23
CA VAL A 137 -5.27 -10.86 -12.62
C VAL A 137 -4.70 -11.63 -13.82
N SER A 138 -4.25 -10.88 -14.83
CA SER A 138 -3.39 -11.41 -15.90
C SER A 138 -1.94 -11.46 -15.41
N LEU A 139 -1.35 -12.65 -15.37
CA LEU A 139 0.07 -12.83 -15.07
C LEU A 139 0.98 -12.15 -16.12
N ASP A 140 0.53 -12.11 -17.39
CA ASP A 140 1.25 -11.45 -18.46
C ASP A 140 1.26 -9.93 -18.30
N ALA A 141 0.21 -9.36 -17.67
CA ALA A 141 0.20 -7.94 -17.33
C ALA A 141 1.23 -7.59 -16.25
N ILE A 142 1.41 -8.45 -15.23
CA ILE A 142 2.47 -8.28 -14.22
C ILE A 142 3.86 -8.27 -14.89
N LYS A 143 4.05 -9.06 -15.95
CA LYS A 143 5.31 -9.17 -16.71
C LYS A 143 5.47 -8.10 -17.80
N GLY A 144 4.53 -7.16 -17.95
CA GLY A 144 4.57 -6.12 -18.98
C GLY A 144 4.25 -6.60 -20.40
N GLN A 145 3.69 -7.79 -20.56
CA GLN A 145 3.37 -8.38 -21.87
C GLN A 145 1.97 -8.00 -22.38
N VAL A 146 1.17 -7.34 -21.52
CA VAL A 146 -0.19 -6.86 -21.84
C VAL A 146 -0.31 -5.40 -21.43
N GLN A 147 -0.90 -4.59 -22.30
CA GLN A 147 -1.28 -3.20 -22.01
C GLN A 147 -2.81 -3.10 -21.92
N PHE A 148 -3.29 -2.17 -21.11
CA PHE A 148 -4.71 -1.94 -20.88
C PHE A 148 -5.16 -0.62 -21.50
N ASP A 149 -6.25 -0.66 -22.25
CA ASP A 149 -6.91 0.53 -22.78
C ASP A 149 -7.82 1.20 -21.73
N ASP A 150 -8.18 0.46 -20.66
CA ASP A 150 -9.06 0.94 -19.59
C ASP A 150 -8.33 1.00 -18.23
N ASP A 151 -8.31 2.21 -17.66
CA ASP A 151 -7.68 2.48 -16.37
C ASP A 151 -8.27 1.65 -15.23
N MET A 152 -9.60 1.42 -15.21
CA MET A 152 -10.27 0.69 -14.14
C MET A 152 -9.94 -0.79 -14.17
N THR A 153 -9.81 -1.40 -15.34
CA THR A 153 -9.43 -2.81 -15.48
C THR A 153 -8.03 -3.05 -14.93
N ALA A 154 -7.04 -2.23 -15.31
CA ALA A 154 -5.69 -2.35 -14.79
C ALA A 154 -5.62 -2.08 -13.27
N TYR A 155 -6.36 -1.06 -12.80
CA TYR A 155 -6.46 -0.76 -11.37
C TYR A 155 -7.06 -1.93 -10.58
N ALA A 156 -8.22 -2.44 -11.00
CA ALA A 156 -8.91 -3.53 -10.30
C ALA A 156 -8.07 -4.81 -10.24
N GLN A 157 -7.35 -5.15 -11.32
CA GLN A 157 -6.40 -6.26 -11.33
C GLN A 157 -5.23 -6.02 -10.38
N SER A 158 -4.66 -4.80 -10.35
CA SER A 158 -3.57 -4.46 -9.42
C SER A 158 -4.01 -4.57 -7.95
N LYS A 159 -5.28 -4.25 -7.66
CA LYS A 159 -5.84 -4.32 -6.30
C LYS A 159 -6.19 -5.75 -5.88
N LEU A 160 -6.55 -6.62 -6.82
CA LEU A 160 -6.63 -8.05 -6.54
C LEU A 160 -5.23 -8.65 -6.34
N ALA A 161 -4.24 -8.28 -7.16
CA ALA A 161 -2.89 -8.81 -7.04
C ALA A 161 -2.25 -8.50 -5.68
N ILE A 162 -2.43 -7.28 -5.13
CA ILE A 162 -1.94 -6.97 -3.77
C ILE A 162 -2.66 -7.80 -2.71
N THR A 163 -3.96 -8.07 -2.87
CA THR A 163 -4.72 -8.94 -1.96
C THR A 163 -4.24 -10.39 -2.04
N GLN A 164 -3.95 -10.89 -3.24
CA GLN A 164 -3.46 -12.25 -3.44
C GLN A 164 -2.08 -12.47 -2.82
N TRP A 165 -1.11 -11.56 -3.05
CA TRP A 165 0.20 -11.74 -2.43
C TRP A 165 0.19 -11.48 -0.91
N THR A 166 -0.71 -10.62 -0.40
CA THR A 166 -0.95 -10.49 1.05
C THR A 166 -1.33 -11.84 1.63
N ARG A 167 -2.26 -12.54 1.00
CA ARG A 167 -2.71 -13.86 1.44
C ARG A 167 -1.62 -14.93 1.29
N ALA A 168 -0.84 -14.90 0.21
CA ALA A 168 0.28 -15.83 0.00
C ALA A 168 1.38 -15.70 1.07
N LEU A 169 1.49 -14.54 1.72
CA LEU A 169 2.45 -14.26 2.79
C LEU A 169 1.82 -14.33 4.20
N ALA A 170 0.66 -14.96 4.37
CA ALA A 170 -0.05 -15.01 5.65
C ALA A 170 0.76 -15.66 6.80
N ASP A 171 1.66 -16.58 6.46
CA ASP A 171 2.45 -17.35 7.43
C ASP A 171 3.77 -16.68 7.84
N ILE A 172 4.07 -15.47 7.33
CA ILE A 172 5.26 -14.75 7.77
C ILE A 172 5.02 -14.04 9.12
N ASP A 173 6.07 -13.85 9.88
CA ASP A 173 6.16 -12.78 10.86
C ASP A 173 6.68 -11.53 10.11
N PRO A 174 6.04 -10.42 10.17
CA PRO A 174 4.91 -9.90 10.98
C PRO A 174 3.51 -10.24 10.42
N LEU A 175 2.45 -9.89 11.20
CA LEU A 175 1.07 -9.93 10.72
C LEU A 175 0.90 -9.05 9.48
N ILE A 176 0.25 -9.60 8.45
CA ILE A 176 0.00 -8.89 7.18
C ILE A 176 -1.48 -8.95 6.82
N VAL A 177 -2.09 -7.80 6.49
CA VAL A 177 -3.51 -7.71 6.09
C VAL A 177 -3.70 -6.86 4.86
N SER A 178 -4.73 -7.16 4.07
CA SER A 178 -5.23 -6.30 3.01
C SER A 178 -6.50 -5.56 3.44
N VAL A 179 -6.61 -4.26 3.13
CA VAL A 179 -7.70 -3.41 3.58
C VAL A 179 -8.31 -2.65 2.40
N ASN A 180 -9.63 -2.79 2.18
CA ASN A 180 -10.38 -1.78 1.46
C ASN A 180 -10.65 -0.60 2.41
N PRO A 181 -10.11 0.60 2.19
CA PRO A 181 -10.27 1.71 3.14
C PRO A 181 -11.67 2.33 3.10
N GLY A 182 -12.50 1.94 2.16
CA GLY A 182 -13.83 2.47 1.89
C GLY A 182 -13.95 3.03 0.47
N SER A 183 -15.12 2.86 -0.11
CA SER A 183 -15.41 3.27 -1.48
C SER A 183 -15.66 4.78 -1.59
N LEU A 184 -15.12 5.37 -2.66
CA LEU A 184 -15.36 6.76 -3.06
C LEU A 184 -14.98 7.79 -1.99
N LEU A 185 -13.87 7.58 -1.28
CA LEU A 185 -13.32 8.57 -0.35
C LEU A 185 -12.78 9.79 -1.12
N GLY A 186 -12.95 11.01 -0.57
CA GLY A 186 -12.68 12.32 -1.20
C GLY A 186 -11.21 12.59 -1.53
N SER A 187 -10.52 11.61 -2.10
CA SER A 187 -9.14 11.70 -2.54
C SER A 187 -9.04 12.32 -3.94
N LYS A 188 -7.83 12.80 -4.29
CA LYS A 188 -7.52 13.23 -5.67
C LYS A 188 -7.84 12.13 -6.69
N MET A 189 -7.55 10.87 -6.35
CA MET A 189 -7.85 9.72 -7.19
C MET A 189 -9.34 9.61 -7.53
N VAL A 190 -10.24 9.80 -6.55
CA VAL A 190 -11.69 9.75 -6.76
C VAL A 190 -12.16 10.95 -7.57
N LYS A 191 -11.63 12.14 -7.30
CA LYS A 191 -11.97 13.34 -8.07
C LYS A 191 -11.55 13.22 -9.54
N GLU A 192 -10.34 12.75 -9.81
CA GLU A 192 -9.84 12.56 -11.18
C GLU A 192 -10.45 11.34 -11.88
N GLY A 193 -10.72 10.27 -11.14
CA GLY A 193 -11.29 9.02 -11.66
C GLY A 193 -12.77 9.12 -11.97
N PHE A 194 -13.54 9.75 -11.10
CA PHE A 194 -15.00 9.71 -11.11
C PHE A 194 -15.67 11.08 -11.17
N GLY A 195 -14.90 12.19 -11.11
CA GLY A 195 -15.43 13.56 -11.21
C GLY A 195 -16.30 13.99 -10.02
N MET A 196 -16.13 13.37 -8.84
CA MET A 196 -16.93 13.65 -7.64
C MET A 196 -16.03 13.99 -6.44
N ASP A 197 -16.58 14.73 -5.46
CA ASP A 197 -15.82 15.14 -4.28
C ASP A 197 -15.54 13.98 -3.30
N GLY A 198 -16.36 12.94 -3.33
CA GLY A 198 -16.22 11.74 -2.49
C GLY A 198 -16.62 11.93 -1.02
N LYS A 199 -16.51 10.84 -0.25
CA LYS A 199 -16.80 10.79 1.19
C LYS A 199 -15.62 11.31 2.01
N ASP A 200 -15.82 11.52 3.32
CA ASP A 200 -14.79 11.96 4.26
C ASP A 200 -13.56 11.03 4.27
N LEU A 201 -12.37 11.60 4.11
CA LEU A 201 -11.09 10.88 4.15
C LEU A 201 -10.80 10.25 5.51
N SER A 202 -11.37 10.80 6.59
CA SER A 202 -11.19 10.28 7.95
C SER A 202 -11.70 8.83 8.09
N ILE A 203 -12.67 8.41 7.28
CA ILE A 203 -13.18 7.03 7.23
C ILE A 203 -12.03 6.07 6.87
N GLY A 204 -11.27 6.39 5.82
CA GLY A 204 -10.12 5.60 5.40
C GLY A 204 -8.93 5.74 6.35
N ALA A 205 -8.66 6.92 6.89
CA ALA A 205 -7.57 7.12 7.83
C ALA A 205 -7.80 6.33 9.13
N ASN A 206 -9.01 6.35 9.67
CA ASN A 206 -9.36 5.63 10.90
C ASN A 206 -9.19 4.11 10.76
N ILE A 207 -9.60 3.51 9.64
CA ILE A 207 -9.37 2.07 9.45
C ILE A 207 -7.89 1.73 9.32
N LEU A 208 -7.07 2.59 8.71
CA LEU A 208 -5.62 2.34 8.65
C LEU A 208 -4.96 2.44 10.03
N VAL A 209 -5.38 3.39 10.87
CA VAL A 209 -4.94 3.46 12.29
C VAL A 209 -5.37 2.19 13.04
N ARG A 210 -6.63 1.76 12.92
CA ARG A 210 -7.13 0.52 13.54
C ARG A 210 -6.34 -0.70 13.08
N ALA A 211 -6.15 -0.90 11.78
CA ALA A 211 -5.38 -2.03 11.24
C ALA A 211 -3.91 -2.03 11.71
N SER A 212 -3.36 -0.83 11.96
CA SER A 212 -1.98 -0.67 12.45
C SER A 212 -1.81 -0.95 13.93
N LEU A 213 -2.82 -0.67 14.77
CA LEU A 213 -2.65 -0.59 16.21
C LEU A 213 -3.62 -1.43 17.04
N SER A 214 -4.81 -1.76 16.52
CA SER A 214 -5.86 -2.45 17.28
C SER A 214 -5.62 -3.96 17.35
N ASP A 215 -5.87 -4.56 18.51
CA ASP A 215 -5.83 -6.01 18.73
C ASP A 215 -6.91 -6.76 17.93
N GLU A 216 -7.91 -6.04 17.40
CA GLU A 216 -8.95 -6.58 16.51
C GLU A 216 -8.38 -7.32 15.28
N PHE A 217 -7.17 -6.95 14.84
CA PHE A 217 -6.51 -7.55 13.68
C PHE A 217 -5.61 -8.75 14.05
N GLU A 218 -5.45 -9.06 15.34
CA GLU A 218 -4.67 -10.22 15.77
C GLU A 218 -5.33 -11.53 15.31
N GLY A 219 -4.51 -12.45 14.79
CA GLY A 219 -4.99 -13.71 14.22
C GLY A 219 -5.57 -13.62 12.81
N HIS A 220 -5.56 -12.42 12.20
CA HIS A 220 -6.10 -12.17 10.85
C HIS A 220 -5.02 -11.98 9.77
N SER A 221 -3.84 -12.60 9.96
CA SER A 221 -2.80 -12.55 8.93
C SER A 221 -3.28 -13.18 7.62
N GLY A 222 -3.08 -12.48 6.51
CA GLY A 222 -3.55 -12.88 5.18
C GLY A 222 -5.01 -12.52 4.86
N ASP A 223 -5.78 -12.02 5.84
CA ASP A 223 -7.19 -11.71 5.63
C ASP A 223 -7.42 -10.36 4.93
N TYR A 224 -8.64 -10.19 4.44
CA TYR A 224 -9.12 -8.97 3.81
C TYR A 224 -10.17 -8.30 4.68
N PHE A 225 -9.94 -7.04 5.04
CA PHE A 225 -10.90 -6.20 5.75
C PHE A 225 -11.61 -5.27 4.77
N ASP A 226 -12.93 -5.33 4.75
CA ASP A 226 -13.77 -4.45 3.93
C ASP A 226 -14.39 -3.35 4.80
N ASN A 227 -13.87 -2.12 4.70
CA ASN A 227 -14.37 -1.01 5.51
C ASN A 227 -15.72 -0.47 5.04
N ASP A 228 -16.22 -0.81 3.85
CA ASP A 228 -17.60 -0.51 3.47
C ASP A 228 -18.59 -1.42 4.23
N LEU A 229 -18.18 -2.63 4.59
CA LEU A 229 -18.92 -3.57 5.42
C LEU A 229 -18.57 -3.44 6.92
N GLY A 230 -17.43 -2.83 7.25
CA GLY A 230 -16.94 -2.64 8.60
C GLY A 230 -16.40 -3.91 9.29
N ASN A 231 -16.05 -4.96 8.53
CA ASN A 231 -15.58 -6.23 9.06
C ASN A 231 -14.63 -6.97 8.10
N PHE A 232 -14.03 -8.08 8.58
CA PHE A 232 -13.35 -9.03 7.71
C PHE A 232 -14.38 -9.73 6.81
N ALA A 233 -14.09 -9.72 5.51
CA ALA A 233 -14.98 -10.26 4.48
C ALA A 233 -14.21 -11.08 3.46
N PRO A 234 -14.87 -11.99 2.72
CA PRO A 234 -14.23 -12.68 1.61
C PRO A 234 -13.79 -11.67 0.53
N PRO A 235 -12.53 -11.67 0.10
CA PRO A 235 -12.10 -10.92 -1.08
C PRO A 235 -12.65 -11.57 -2.36
N HIS A 236 -12.21 -11.10 -3.54
CA HIS A 236 -12.47 -11.78 -4.81
C HIS A 236 -12.08 -13.28 -4.73
N ALA A 237 -12.85 -14.15 -5.37
CA ALA A 237 -12.68 -15.61 -5.30
C ALA A 237 -11.26 -16.10 -5.66
N ASP A 238 -10.58 -15.40 -6.57
CA ASP A 238 -9.20 -15.74 -6.95
C ASP A 238 -8.19 -15.53 -5.80
N ALA A 239 -8.46 -14.63 -4.88
CA ALA A 239 -7.63 -14.47 -3.67
C ALA A 239 -7.88 -15.58 -2.64
N LEU A 240 -8.98 -16.33 -2.75
CA LEU A 240 -9.22 -17.52 -1.93
C LEU A 240 -8.56 -18.79 -2.52
N ASN A 241 -8.01 -18.70 -3.72
CA ASN A 241 -7.30 -19.79 -4.37
C ASN A 241 -5.79 -19.67 -4.12
N GLU A 242 -5.25 -20.51 -3.26
CA GLU A 242 -3.84 -20.50 -2.88
C GLU A 242 -2.88 -20.66 -4.08
N ALA A 243 -3.24 -21.50 -5.08
CA ALA A 243 -2.40 -21.67 -6.26
C ALA A 243 -2.28 -20.36 -7.04
N LYS A 244 -3.40 -19.65 -7.28
CA LYS A 244 -3.40 -18.33 -7.91
C LYS A 244 -2.62 -17.29 -7.09
N CYS A 245 -2.72 -17.32 -5.75
CA CYS A 245 -1.95 -16.43 -4.90
C CYS A 245 -0.42 -16.67 -5.04
N ARG A 246 0.01 -17.94 -5.10
CA ARG A 246 1.41 -18.29 -5.33
C ARG A 246 1.89 -17.92 -6.73
N GLU A 247 1.05 -18.03 -7.75
CA GLU A 247 1.37 -17.61 -9.13
C GLU A 247 1.63 -16.11 -9.21
N ILE A 248 0.86 -15.27 -8.48
CA ILE A 248 1.10 -13.82 -8.40
C ILE A 248 2.48 -13.54 -7.80
N VAL A 249 2.81 -14.17 -6.68
CA VAL A 249 4.14 -14.01 -6.04
C VAL A 249 5.25 -14.42 -7.00
N ALA A 250 5.12 -15.57 -7.66
CA ALA A 250 6.11 -16.04 -8.62
C ALA A 250 6.30 -15.09 -9.82
N ALA A 251 5.19 -14.50 -10.31
CA ALA A 251 5.25 -13.53 -11.40
C ALA A 251 5.95 -12.22 -10.97
N ILE A 252 5.67 -11.72 -9.75
CA ILE A 252 6.35 -10.54 -9.20
C ILE A 252 7.84 -10.83 -8.99
N GLU A 253 8.20 -11.97 -8.41
CA GLU A 253 9.61 -12.36 -8.21
C GLU A 253 10.38 -12.46 -9.52
N ALA A 254 9.75 -12.97 -10.59
CA ALA A 254 10.36 -13.05 -11.91
C ALA A 254 10.66 -11.67 -12.52
N VAL A 255 9.91 -10.63 -12.14
CA VAL A 255 10.15 -9.23 -12.56
C VAL A 255 11.26 -8.58 -11.74
N LEU A 256 11.43 -8.99 -10.48
CA LEU A 256 12.38 -8.38 -9.54
C LEU A 256 13.80 -8.94 -9.64
N ASN A 257 13.98 -10.12 -10.24
CA ASN A 257 15.25 -10.80 -10.47
C ASN A 257 15.86 -10.45 -11.83
#